data_e12e7f1604be58ee7282b64d7b5ed241
#
_entry.id   e12e7f1604be58ee7282b64d7b5ed241
#
_cell.length_a   1.000
_cell.length_b   1.000
_cell.length_c   1.000
_cell.angle_alpha   90.00
_cell.angle_beta   90.00
_cell.angle_gamma   90.00
#
_symmetry.space_group_name_H-M   'P 1'
#
loop_
_entity.id
_entity.type
_entity.pdbx_description
1 polymer ?
#
loop_
_entity_poly.entity_id
_entity_poly.type
_entity_poly.pdbx_seq_one_letter_code
_entity_poly.pdbx_strand_id
1 'polypeptide(L)'
;PKPVRRKEIPKPNGKTRPLGIPCIWDRLIQQCIKQILEPICEAKFSNNSYGFRPNRSVEHAISRTYSLLQRAHLHYVLEFDIKGFFDNVDHGKLMRQFWSLGIQDKQLLFVIKRILKAPIRMPDGSTVYPEKGTPQGGIISPLLANVVLNELDHWVDSQWVEHPLVNRYGTRRMIRTSEVFDKSKGYCKMRKTNLKEMFIVRYADDFRIFC
;
A
#
# COMPACT_ATOMS: atom_id res chain seq x y z
N PRO A 1 -14.36 15.15 13.72
CA PRO A 1 -13.19 14.92 14.56
C PRO A 1 -12.71 16.21 15.21
N LYS A 2 -12.04 16.08 16.36
CA LYS A 2 -11.38 17.19 17.07
C LYS A 2 -10.05 17.55 16.38
N PRO A 3 -9.48 18.75 16.63
CA PRO A 3 -8.18 19.10 16.09
C PRO A 3 -7.09 18.11 16.50
N VAL A 4 -6.27 17.70 15.51
CA VAL A 4 -5.11 16.84 15.72
C VAL A 4 -3.95 17.68 16.25
N ARG A 5 -3.32 17.27 17.35
CA ARG A 5 -2.17 17.98 17.93
C ARG A 5 -0.89 17.61 17.17
N ARG A 6 -0.21 18.61 16.61
CA ARG A 6 1.09 18.46 15.96
C ARG A 6 2.20 18.37 17.01
N LYS A 7 3.12 17.41 16.84
CA LYS A 7 4.36 17.30 17.60
C LYS A 7 5.50 16.97 16.63
N GLU A 8 6.62 17.69 16.75
CA GLU A 8 7.84 17.40 16.01
C GLU A 8 8.70 16.39 16.78
N ILE A 9 9.10 15.30 16.13
CA ILE A 9 9.99 14.27 16.71
C ILE A 9 11.34 14.36 16.02
N PRO A 10 12.44 14.53 16.77
CA PRO A 10 13.78 14.58 16.19
C PRO A 10 14.14 13.22 15.56
N LYS A 11 14.80 13.27 14.40
CA LYS A 11 15.42 12.11 13.75
C LYS A 11 16.93 12.09 14.05
N PRO A 12 17.60 10.91 13.98
CA PRO A 12 19.04 10.80 14.18
C PRO A 12 19.89 11.68 13.24
N ASN A 13 19.35 12.03 12.08
CA ASN A 13 20.02 12.89 11.07
C ASN A 13 19.80 14.41 11.28
N GLY A 14 19.35 14.84 12.45
CA GLY A 14 19.10 16.25 12.80
C GLY A 14 17.81 16.84 12.19
N LYS A 15 17.07 16.09 11.34
CA LYS A 15 15.77 16.51 10.83
C LYS A 15 14.66 16.18 11.82
N THR A 16 13.50 16.81 11.69
CA THR A 16 12.31 16.48 12.47
C THR A 16 11.32 15.66 11.63
N ARG A 17 10.52 14.83 12.33
CA ARG A 17 9.37 14.16 11.77
C ARG A 17 8.11 14.71 12.40
N PRO A 18 7.19 15.26 11.60
CA PRO A 18 5.93 15.73 12.11
C PRO A 18 5.00 14.57 12.49
N LEU A 19 4.52 14.54 13.72
CA LEU A 19 3.55 13.56 14.20
C LEU A 19 2.25 14.27 14.55
N GLY A 20 1.13 13.78 13.99
CA GLY A 20 -0.21 14.23 14.33
C GLY A 20 -0.84 13.29 15.36
N ILE A 21 -1.21 13.81 16.54
CA ILE A 21 -1.80 13.04 17.62
C ILE A 21 -3.30 13.33 17.67
N PRO A 22 -4.18 12.44 17.17
CA PRO A 22 -5.62 12.59 17.31
C PRO A 22 -6.06 12.43 18.78
N CYS A 23 -7.23 12.96 19.14
CA CYS A 23 -7.77 12.73 20.46
C CYS A 23 -8.17 11.25 20.64
N ILE A 24 -8.35 10.82 21.91
CA ILE A 24 -8.61 9.41 22.24
C ILE A 24 -9.89 8.88 21.56
N TRP A 25 -10.95 9.68 21.51
CA TRP A 25 -12.20 9.32 20.86
C TRP A 25 -12.07 9.16 19.35
N ASP A 26 -11.33 10.06 18.71
CA ASP A 26 -11.07 9.96 17.26
C ASP A 26 -10.19 8.74 16.95
N ARG A 27 -9.26 8.38 17.85
CA ARG A 27 -8.46 7.15 17.71
C ARG A 27 -9.33 5.90 17.83
N LEU A 28 -10.28 5.88 18.78
CA LEU A 28 -11.22 4.77 18.94
C LEU A 28 -12.07 4.59 17.67
N ILE A 29 -12.64 5.67 17.15
CA ILE A 29 -13.44 5.65 15.91
C ILE A 29 -12.59 5.17 14.72
N GLN A 30 -11.35 5.67 14.59
CA GLN A 30 -10.44 5.22 13.55
C GLN A 30 -10.14 3.72 13.67
N GLN A 31 -10.00 3.19 14.88
CA GLN A 31 -9.79 1.76 15.11
C GLN A 31 -11.01 0.93 14.71
N CYS A 32 -12.23 1.36 15.06
CA CYS A 32 -13.45 0.69 14.63
C CYS A 32 -13.58 0.63 13.10
N ILE A 33 -13.33 1.77 12.44
CA ILE A 33 -13.35 1.85 10.97
C ILE A 33 -12.27 0.93 10.37
N LYS A 34 -11.06 0.96 10.93
CA LYS A 34 -9.97 0.10 10.46
C LYS A 34 -10.33 -1.39 10.54
N GLN A 35 -10.91 -1.85 11.66
CA GLN A 35 -11.31 -3.25 11.84
C GLN A 35 -12.31 -3.74 10.78
N ILE A 36 -13.19 -2.86 10.32
CA ILE A 36 -14.16 -3.18 9.26
C ILE A 36 -13.51 -3.16 7.88
N LEU A 37 -12.68 -2.14 7.60
CA LEU A 37 -12.10 -1.94 6.28
C LEU A 37 -10.92 -2.87 5.99
N GLU A 38 -10.12 -3.20 7.01
CA GLU A 38 -8.89 -3.97 6.84
C GLU A 38 -9.12 -5.32 6.14
N PRO A 39 -10.06 -6.18 6.55
CA PRO A 39 -10.29 -7.46 5.86
C PRO A 39 -10.79 -7.27 4.41
N ILE A 40 -11.58 -6.23 4.14
CA ILE A 40 -12.07 -5.93 2.79
C ILE A 40 -10.90 -5.51 1.88
N CYS A 41 -10.04 -4.62 2.38
CA CYS A 41 -8.86 -4.14 1.65
C CYS A 41 -7.82 -5.24 1.48
N GLU A 42 -7.56 -6.05 2.53
CA GLU A 42 -6.60 -7.16 2.50
C GLU A 42 -6.90 -8.16 1.39
N ALA A 43 -8.17 -8.45 1.14
CA ALA A 43 -8.60 -9.33 0.05
C ALA A 43 -8.26 -8.78 -1.35
N LYS A 44 -7.93 -7.50 -1.48
CA LYS A 44 -7.65 -6.79 -2.74
C LYS A 44 -6.19 -6.35 -2.88
N PHE A 45 -5.41 -6.40 -1.81
CA PHE A 45 -4.01 -5.97 -1.86
C PHE A 45 -3.12 -7.00 -2.57
N SER A 46 -2.16 -6.50 -3.35
CA SER A 46 -1.15 -7.36 -3.98
C SER A 46 -0.37 -8.18 -2.94
N ASN A 47 -0.02 -9.40 -3.33
CA ASN A 47 0.81 -10.28 -2.51
C ASN A 47 2.26 -9.77 -2.33
N ASN A 48 2.67 -8.80 -3.13
CA ASN A 48 4.02 -8.22 -3.12
C ASN A 48 4.13 -6.96 -2.23
N SER A 49 3.04 -6.60 -1.52
CA SER A 49 3.00 -5.54 -0.51
C SER A 49 3.06 -6.14 0.88
N TYR A 50 3.96 -5.66 1.74
CA TYR A 50 4.25 -6.25 3.06
C TYR A 50 4.06 -5.30 4.23
N GLY A 51 4.29 -4.00 4.04
CA GLY A 51 4.24 -3.02 5.13
C GLY A 51 2.83 -2.76 5.65
N PHE A 52 2.70 -2.61 6.96
CA PHE A 52 1.45 -2.27 7.67
C PHE A 52 0.28 -3.24 7.46
N ARG A 53 0.55 -4.48 7.10
CA ARG A 53 -0.46 -5.51 6.86
C ARG A 53 -0.45 -6.58 7.95
N PRO A 54 -1.62 -7.15 8.32
CA PRO A 54 -1.67 -8.26 9.25
C PRO A 54 -0.95 -9.49 8.66
N ASN A 55 -0.29 -10.26 9.52
CA ASN A 55 0.43 -11.50 9.16
C ASN A 55 1.54 -11.31 8.11
N ARG A 56 2.02 -10.08 7.90
CA ARG A 56 3.15 -9.76 7.04
C ARG A 56 4.19 -8.95 7.82
N SER A 57 5.44 -9.19 7.52
CA SER A 57 6.56 -8.59 8.25
C SER A 57 7.68 -8.16 7.32
N VAL A 58 8.68 -7.48 7.88
CA VAL A 58 9.91 -7.10 7.17
C VAL A 58 10.65 -8.34 6.67
N GLU A 59 10.69 -9.41 7.46
CA GLU A 59 11.36 -10.68 7.13
C GLU A 59 10.75 -11.32 5.88
N HIS A 60 9.42 -11.25 5.72
CA HIS A 60 8.76 -11.72 4.51
C HIS A 60 9.18 -10.90 3.27
N ALA A 61 9.29 -9.58 3.40
CA ALA A 61 9.76 -8.71 2.32
C ALA A 61 11.22 -9.00 1.95
N ILE A 62 12.09 -9.18 2.96
CA ILE A 62 13.51 -9.55 2.79
C ILE A 62 13.63 -10.92 2.11
N SER A 63 12.90 -11.92 2.60
CA SER A 63 12.88 -13.27 2.01
C SER A 63 12.46 -13.25 0.54
N ARG A 64 11.44 -12.45 0.21
CA ARG A 64 11.01 -12.26 -1.17
C ARG A 64 12.08 -11.57 -2.02
N THR A 65 12.69 -10.51 -1.51
CA THR A 65 13.82 -9.81 -2.14
C THR A 65 14.97 -10.78 -2.43
N TYR A 66 15.38 -11.54 -1.43
CA TYR A 66 16.44 -12.54 -1.56
C TYR A 66 16.12 -13.58 -2.65
N SER A 67 14.88 -14.11 -2.64
CA SER A 67 14.41 -15.04 -3.68
C SER A 67 14.45 -14.46 -5.10
N LEU A 68 14.24 -13.15 -5.26
CA LEU A 68 14.32 -12.48 -6.57
C LEU A 68 15.77 -12.24 -7.00
N LEU A 69 16.66 -11.85 -6.06
CA LEU A 69 18.10 -11.64 -6.32
C LEU A 69 18.81 -12.91 -6.76
N GLN A 70 18.33 -14.09 -6.36
CA GLN A 70 18.89 -15.38 -6.78
C GLN A 70 18.52 -15.77 -8.22
N ARG A 71 17.66 -15.02 -8.90
CA ARG A 71 17.25 -15.32 -10.27
C ARG A 71 18.28 -14.75 -11.26
N ALA A 72 19.01 -15.62 -11.92
CA ALA A 72 20.11 -15.26 -12.83
C ALA A 72 19.74 -14.36 -14.02
N HIS A 73 18.45 -14.20 -14.30
CA HIS A 73 17.94 -13.38 -15.42
C HIS A 73 17.38 -12.02 -14.99
N LEU A 74 17.37 -11.71 -13.69
CA LEU A 74 17.04 -10.38 -13.18
C LEU A 74 18.35 -9.63 -12.89
N HIS A 75 18.65 -8.64 -13.72
CA HIS A 75 19.95 -7.96 -13.70
C HIS A 75 19.91 -6.59 -13.01
N TYR A 76 18.72 -6.03 -12.83
CA TYR A 76 18.57 -4.68 -12.30
C TYR A 76 17.62 -4.67 -11.10
N VAL A 77 17.99 -3.88 -10.09
CA VAL A 77 17.16 -3.55 -8.94
C VAL A 77 17.03 -2.04 -8.88
N LEU A 78 15.81 -1.56 -9.04
CA LEU A 78 15.48 -0.14 -8.93
C LEU A 78 14.88 0.11 -7.54
N GLU A 79 15.50 0.99 -6.77
CA GLU A 79 15.00 1.40 -5.46
C GLU A 79 14.25 2.73 -5.56
N PHE A 80 13.10 2.80 -4.91
CA PHE A 80 12.25 3.98 -4.90
C PHE A 80 11.83 4.30 -3.46
N ASP A 81 11.92 5.59 -3.13
CA ASP A 81 11.37 6.20 -1.91
C ASP A 81 10.49 7.38 -2.31
N ILE A 82 9.24 7.38 -1.86
CA ILE A 82 8.30 8.46 -2.19
C ILE A 82 8.44 9.58 -1.17
N LYS A 83 9.10 10.66 -1.58
CA LYS A 83 9.32 11.84 -0.73
C LYS A 83 8.01 12.41 -0.17
N GLY A 84 7.89 12.39 1.15
CA GLY A 84 6.74 12.96 1.86
C GLY A 84 5.41 12.30 1.49
N PHE A 85 5.40 11.00 1.27
CA PHE A 85 4.24 10.26 0.79
C PHE A 85 2.96 10.57 1.59
N PHE A 86 3.01 10.43 2.93
CA PHE A 86 1.85 10.64 3.80
C PHE A 86 1.30 12.08 3.73
N ASP A 87 2.15 13.07 3.49
CA ASP A 87 1.76 14.48 3.41
C ASP A 87 1.18 14.86 2.03
N ASN A 88 1.32 13.99 1.02
CA ASN A 88 0.93 14.27 -0.37
C ASN A 88 -0.22 13.41 -0.89
N VAL A 89 -0.84 12.58 -0.07
CA VAL A 89 -2.00 11.76 -0.47
C VAL A 89 -3.17 12.66 -0.87
N ASP A 90 -3.62 12.57 -2.13
CA ASP A 90 -4.82 13.25 -2.60
C ASP A 90 -6.08 12.60 -2.05
N HIS A 91 -6.90 13.39 -1.33
CA HIS A 91 -8.13 12.88 -0.69
C HIS A 91 -9.17 12.44 -1.72
N GLY A 92 -9.27 13.13 -2.86
CA GLY A 92 -10.23 12.79 -3.91
C GLY A 92 -9.86 11.47 -4.61
N LYS A 93 -8.56 11.28 -4.92
CA LYS A 93 -8.05 10.03 -5.47
C LYS A 93 -8.30 8.87 -4.51
N LEU A 94 -7.96 9.02 -3.23
CA LEU A 94 -8.17 8.00 -2.21
C LEU A 94 -9.65 7.58 -2.11
N MET A 95 -10.60 8.54 -2.17
CA MET A 95 -12.04 8.20 -2.14
C MET A 95 -12.46 7.40 -3.38
N ARG A 96 -11.94 7.73 -4.57
CA ARG A 96 -12.20 6.95 -5.79
C ARG A 96 -11.60 5.53 -5.71
N GLN A 97 -10.42 5.40 -5.10
CA GLN A 97 -9.78 4.09 -4.88
C GLN A 97 -10.59 3.22 -3.92
N PHE A 98 -11.11 3.77 -2.83
CA PHE A 98 -12.05 3.04 -1.96
C PHE A 98 -13.28 2.55 -2.73
N TRP A 99 -13.85 3.43 -3.56
CA TRP A 99 -15.00 3.08 -4.38
C TRP A 99 -14.70 1.91 -5.34
N SER A 100 -13.54 1.93 -5.99
CA SER A 100 -13.10 0.85 -6.89
C SER A 100 -12.78 -0.46 -6.17
N LEU A 101 -12.38 -0.41 -4.90
CA LEU A 101 -12.22 -1.59 -4.05
C LEU A 101 -13.56 -2.19 -3.59
N GLY A 102 -14.69 -1.56 -3.91
CA GLY A 102 -16.04 -2.00 -3.54
C GLY A 102 -16.57 -1.38 -2.25
N ILE A 103 -15.85 -0.43 -1.65
CA ILE A 103 -16.31 0.30 -0.45
C ILE A 103 -17.11 1.50 -0.92
N GLN A 104 -18.43 1.30 -1.09
CA GLN A 104 -19.34 2.27 -1.72
C GLN A 104 -20.31 2.94 -0.74
N ASP A 105 -20.16 2.71 0.54
CA ASP A 105 -20.93 3.40 1.58
C ASP A 105 -20.52 4.89 1.64
N LYS A 106 -21.41 5.75 1.17
CA LYS A 106 -21.22 7.19 1.13
C LYS A 106 -21.05 7.81 2.53
N GLN A 107 -21.73 7.28 3.54
CA GLN A 107 -21.62 7.79 4.91
C GLN A 107 -20.25 7.45 5.50
N LEU A 108 -19.78 6.22 5.32
CA LEU A 108 -18.45 5.80 5.75
C LEU A 108 -17.36 6.63 5.05
N LEU A 109 -17.44 6.77 3.73
CA LEU A 109 -16.49 7.59 2.96
C LEU A 109 -16.51 9.07 3.39
N PHE A 110 -17.67 9.61 3.73
CA PHE A 110 -17.81 10.96 4.28
C PHE A 110 -17.08 11.08 5.63
N VAL A 111 -17.24 10.08 6.53
CA VAL A 111 -16.55 10.06 7.83
C VAL A 111 -15.03 9.99 7.63
N ILE A 112 -14.52 9.12 6.74
CA ILE A 112 -13.10 9.02 6.41
C ILE A 112 -12.58 10.37 5.88
N LYS A 113 -13.31 11.01 4.98
CA LYS A 113 -12.94 12.33 4.44
C LYS A 113 -12.91 13.40 5.55
N ARG A 114 -13.79 13.34 6.52
CA ARG A 114 -13.77 14.23 7.68
C ARG A 114 -12.57 13.99 8.59
N ILE A 115 -12.15 12.74 8.76
CA ILE A 115 -10.93 12.39 9.51
C ILE A 115 -9.70 12.95 8.80
N LEU A 116 -9.61 12.82 7.47
CA LEU A 116 -8.49 13.34 6.67
C LEU A 116 -8.41 14.87 6.70
N LYS A 117 -9.54 15.55 6.73
CA LYS A 117 -9.66 17.02 6.79
C LYS A 117 -9.69 17.57 8.22
N ALA A 118 -9.41 16.74 9.23
CA ALA A 118 -9.37 17.21 10.61
C ALA A 118 -8.36 18.35 10.77
N PRO A 119 -8.72 19.49 11.44
CA PRO A 119 -7.79 20.59 11.64
C PRO A 119 -6.57 20.13 12.43
N ILE A 120 -5.41 20.71 12.12
CA ILE A 120 -4.14 20.41 12.79
C ILE A 120 -3.76 21.61 13.65
N ARG A 121 -3.66 21.40 14.95
CA ARG A 121 -3.18 22.41 15.90
C ARG A 121 -1.66 22.35 15.96
N MET A 122 -1.01 23.40 15.53
CA MET A 122 0.45 23.55 15.48
C MET A 122 1.00 23.89 16.87
N PRO A 123 2.31 23.66 17.12
CA PRO A 123 2.96 23.99 18.38
C PRO A 123 2.88 25.49 18.77
N ASP A 124 2.84 26.37 17.79
CA ASP A 124 2.67 27.83 17.96
C ASP A 124 1.23 28.27 18.29
N GLY A 125 0.29 27.30 18.40
CA GLY A 125 -1.13 27.55 18.66
C GLY A 125 -1.98 27.81 17.42
N SER A 126 -1.39 27.99 16.24
CA SER A 126 -2.10 28.15 14.98
C SER A 126 -2.85 26.86 14.58
N THR A 127 -3.88 27.03 13.74
CA THR A 127 -4.65 25.88 13.22
C THR A 127 -4.56 25.85 11.70
N VAL A 128 -4.14 24.70 11.18
CA VAL A 128 -4.03 24.44 9.73
C VAL A 128 -5.08 23.45 9.29
N TYR A 129 -5.73 23.69 8.16
CA TYR A 129 -6.69 22.79 7.54
C TYR A 129 -6.02 22.05 6.38
N PRO A 130 -5.83 20.73 6.48
CA PRO A 130 -5.15 19.98 5.42
C PRO A 130 -6.06 19.80 4.21
N GLU A 131 -5.55 20.13 3.02
CA GLU A 131 -6.21 19.87 1.73
C GLU A 131 -5.83 18.50 1.17
N LYS A 132 -4.67 17.99 1.54
CA LYS A 132 -4.10 16.68 1.16
C LYS A 132 -3.36 16.04 2.33
N GLY A 133 -2.95 14.82 2.15
CA GLY A 133 -2.18 14.05 3.12
C GLY A 133 -3.04 13.28 4.11
N THR A 134 -2.37 12.38 4.83
CA THR A 134 -2.94 11.64 5.94
C THR A 134 -2.20 11.99 7.23
N PRO A 135 -2.87 12.17 8.37
CA PRO A 135 -2.20 12.54 9.61
C PRO A 135 -1.20 11.44 10.01
N GLN A 136 0.11 11.78 10.03
CA GLN A 136 1.15 10.86 10.51
C GLN A 136 0.92 10.61 12.01
N GLY A 137 0.52 9.38 12.36
CA GLY A 137 0.13 8.99 13.73
C GLY A 137 -1.37 8.69 13.89
N GLY A 138 -2.16 8.84 12.85
CA GLY A 138 -3.52 8.31 12.79
C GLY A 138 -3.51 6.78 12.70
N ILE A 139 -4.41 6.10 13.42
CA ILE A 139 -4.49 4.63 13.45
C ILE A 139 -4.86 4.06 12.07
N ILE A 140 -5.69 4.77 11.32
CA ILE A 140 -6.12 4.34 9.98
C ILE A 140 -5.11 4.68 8.89
N SER A 141 -4.18 5.62 9.11
CA SER A 141 -3.28 6.14 8.08
C SER A 141 -2.44 5.06 7.37
N PRO A 142 -1.91 4.02 8.04
CA PRO A 142 -1.21 2.93 7.37
C PRO A 142 -2.08 2.14 6.37
N LEU A 143 -3.34 1.89 6.71
CA LEU A 143 -4.30 1.26 5.81
C LEU A 143 -4.58 2.13 4.58
N LEU A 144 -4.80 3.44 4.80
CA LEU A 144 -5.02 4.41 3.72
C LEU A 144 -3.82 4.47 2.77
N ALA A 145 -2.61 4.42 3.32
CA ALA A 145 -1.37 4.37 2.54
C ALA A 145 -1.34 3.15 1.60
N ASN A 146 -1.69 1.97 2.13
CA ASN A 146 -1.76 0.76 1.32
C ASN A 146 -2.85 0.83 0.25
N VAL A 147 -4.01 1.43 0.52
CA VAL A 147 -5.07 1.65 -0.48
C VAL A 147 -4.56 2.51 -1.64
N VAL A 148 -3.83 3.61 -1.34
CA VAL A 148 -3.28 4.51 -2.36
C VAL A 148 -2.25 3.80 -3.24
N LEU A 149 -1.36 3.00 -2.66
CA LEU A 149 -0.27 2.34 -3.37
C LEU A 149 -0.69 1.02 -4.04
N ASN A 150 -1.87 0.50 -3.72
CA ASN A 150 -2.37 -0.75 -4.32
C ASN A 150 -2.49 -0.67 -5.85
N GLU A 151 -2.81 0.49 -6.41
CA GLU A 151 -2.84 0.69 -7.87
C GLU A 151 -1.45 0.51 -8.49
N LEU A 152 -0.41 1.02 -7.83
CA LEU A 152 0.98 0.84 -8.26
C LEU A 152 1.37 -0.63 -8.23
N ASP A 153 1.04 -1.32 -7.14
CA ASP A 153 1.34 -2.76 -6.99
C ASP A 153 0.72 -3.56 -8.12
N HIS A 154 -0.58 -3.39 -8.37
CA HIS A 154 -1.29 -4.09 -9.44
C HIS A 154 -0.83 -3.67 -10.84
N TRP A 155 -0.47 -2.40 -11.02
CA TRP A 155 0.09 -1.96 -12.30
C TRP A 155 1.40 -2.69 -12.61
N VAL A 156 2.32 -2.78 -11.66
CA VAL A 156 3.58 -3.53 -11.84
C VAL A 156 3.30 -5.03 -12.03
N ASP A 157 2.42 -5.61 -11.22
CA ASP A 157 2.05 -7.02 -11.37
C ASP A 157 1.42 -7.32 -12.75
N SER A 158 0.65 -6.38 -13.32
CA SER A 158 0.06 -6.51 -14.65
C SER A 158 1.07 -6.55 -15.79
N GLN A 159 2.28 -6.01 -15.57
CA GLN A 159 3.33 -6.02 -16.60
C GLN A 159 3.94 -7.41 -16.80
N TRP A 160 3.91 -8.27 -15.75
CA TRP A 160 4.48 -9.61 -15.82
C TRP A 160 3.67 -10.68 -15.08
N VAL A 161 3.50 -10.54 -13.76
CA VAL A 161 2.96 -11.60 -12.88
C VAL A 161 1.50 -11.92 -13.22
N GLU A 162 0.70 -10.91 -13.50
CA GLU A 162 -0.74 -10.98 -13.83
C GLU A 162 -1.03 -10.63 -15.31
N HIS A 163 -0.01 -10.64 -16.14
CA HIS A 163 -0.19 -10.33 -17.56
C HIS A 163 -1.16 -11.32 -18.23
N PRO A 164 -2.08 -10.87 -19.10
CA PRO A 164 -3.13 -11.73 -19.71
C PRO A 164 -2.57 -12.96 -20.42
N LEU A 165 -1.40 -12.89 -21.03
CA LEU A 165 -0.75 -14.04 -21.69
C LEU A 165 -0.39 -15.16 -20.70
N VAL A 166 -0.08 -14.84 -19.43
CA VAL A 166 0.18 -15.87 -18.41
C VAL A 166 -1.03 -16.75 -18.22
N ASN A 167 -2.22 -16.14 -18.11
CA ASN A 167 -3.47 -16.86 -17.92
C ASN A 167 -3.91 -17.60 -19.19
N ARG A 168 -3.67 -17.02 -20.37
CA ARG A 168 -4.01 -17.63 -21.66
C ARG A 168 -3.27 -18.94 -21.92
N TYR A 169 -2.00 -19.04 -21.50
CA TYR A 169 -1.15 -20.22 -21.71
C TYR A 169 -0.93 -21.06 -20.45
N GLY A 170 -1.46 -20.62 -19.31
CA GLY A 170 -1.47 -21.40 -18.07
C GLY A 170 -2.31 -22.67 -18.19
N THR A 171 -2.02 -23.66 -17.37
CA THR A 171 -2.75 -24.92 -17.34
C THR A 171 -3.19 -25.25 -15.93
N ARG A 172 -4.39 -25.82 -15.80
CA ARG A 172 -4.84 -26.37 -14.51
C ARG A 172 -4.18 -27.74 -14.30
N ARG A 173 -3.63 -27.94 -13.11
CA ARG A 173 -2.97 -29.19 -12.72
C ARG A 173 -3.49 -29.63 -11.36
N MET A 174 -3.73 -30.92 -11.20
CA MET A 174 -3.97 -31.52 -9.89
C MET A 174 -2.64 -31.78 -9.20
N ILE A 175 -2.46 -31.20 -8.01
CA ILE A 175 -1.31 -31.47 -7.13
C ILE A 175 -1.88 -32.05 -5.83
N ARG A 176 -1.64 -33.32 -5.61
CA ARG A 176 -2.30 -34.10 -4.54
C ARG A 176 -3.82 -34.01 -4.66
N THR A 177 -4.49 -33.34 -3.70
CA THR A 177 -5.95 -33.17 -3.65
C THR A 177 -6.45 -31.78 -4.10
N SER A 178 -5.53 -30.88 -4.48
CA SER A 178 -5.86 -29.50 -4.81
C SER A 178 -5.62 -29.20 -6.28
N GLU A 179 -6.57 -28.48 -6.92
CA GLU A 179 -6.38 -27.93 -8.26
C GLU A 179 -5.52 -26.66 -8.16
N VAL A 180 -4.42 -26.65 -8.90
CA VAL A 180 -3.48 -25.49 -8.95
C VAL A 180 -3.39 -25.00 -10.39
N PHE A 181 -3.43 -23.67 -10.56
CA PHE A 181 -3.20 -23.05 -11.85
C PHE A 181 -1.70 -22.85 -12.09
N ASP A 182 -1.12 -23.64 -13.00
CA ASP A 182 0.30 -23.58 -13.36
C ASP A 182 0.55 -22.51 -14.41
N LYS A 183 1.24 -21.45 -14.02
CA LYS A 183 1.62 -20.30 -14.85
C LYS A 183 2.92 -20.52 -15.65
N SER A 184 3.64 -21.62 -15.45
CA SER A 184 4.99 -21.84 -16.02
C SER A 184 5.02 -21.74 -17.54
N LYS A 185 4.05 -22.35 -18.23
CA LYS A 185 3.95 -22.27 -19.71
C LYS A 185 3.69 -20.84 -20.19
N GLY A 186 2.90 -20.06 -19.44
CA GLY A 186 2.66 -18.66 -19.73
C GLY A 186 3.96 -17.85 -19.67
N TYR A 187 4.71 -17.97 -18.58
CA TYR A 187 6.00 -17.30 -18.45
C TYR A 187 7.02 -17.73 -19.52
N CYS A 188 7.09 -19.02 -19.87
CA CYS A 188 7.94 -19.49 -20.96
C CYS A 188 7.60 -18.85 -22.32
N LYS A 189 6.30 -18.63 -22.59
CA LYS A 189 5.87 -17.95 -23.83
C LYS A 189 6.21 -16.46 -23.79
N MET A 190 6.00 -15.80 -22.65
CA MET A 190 6.30 -14.37 -22.48
C MET A 190 7.80 -14.08 -22.65
N ARG A 191 8.69 -14.93 -22.14
CA ARG A 191 10.16 -14.81 -22.32
C ARG A 191 10.60 -14.85 -23.78
N LYS A 192 9.78 -15.37 -24.68
CA LYS A 192 10.03 -15.38 -26.14
C LYS A 192 9.53 -14.11 -26.84
N THR A 193 8.93 -13.19 -26.10
CA THR A 193 8.44 -11.89 -26.60
C THR A 193 9.39 -10.76 -26.17
N ASN A 194 9.07 -9.53 -26.56
CA ASN A 194 9.79 -8.33 -26.12
C ASN A 194 9.39 -7.85 -24.72
N LEU A 195 8.47 -8.56 -24.03
CA LEU A 195 8.08 -8.24 -22.66
C LEU A 195 9.26 -8.47 -21.70
N LYS A 196 9.40 -7.57 -20.74
CA LYS A 196 10.43 -7.66 -19.70
C LYS A 196 9.85 -8.18 -18.40
N GLU A 197 10.57 -9.09 -17.75
CA GLU A 197 10.22 -9.53 -16.41
C GLU A 197 10.27 -8.34 -15.45
N MET A 198 9.24 -8.21 -14.63
CA MET A 198 9.14 -7.13 -13.65
C MET A 198 8.46 -7.65 -12.39
N PHE A 199 9.10 -7.46 -11.24
CA PHE A 199 8.58 -7.86 -9.94
C PHE A 199 8.73 -6.72 -8.95
N ILE A 200 7.72 -6.45 -8.15
CA ILE A 200 7.76 -5.46 -7.08
C ILE A 200 7.88 -6.15 -5.71
N VAL A 201 8.61 -5.53 -4.81
CA VAL A 201 8.56 -5.81 -3.37
C VAL A 201 8.40 -4.46 -2.67
N ARG A 202 7.27 -4.26 -2.01
CA ARG A 202 6.94 -3.00 -1.34
C ARG A 202 6.78 -3.19 0.17
N TYR A 203 7.42 -2.32 0.92
CA TYR A 203 7.21 -2.18 2.37
C TYR A 203 6.83 -0.74 2.70
N ALA A 204 5.54 -0.48 2.92
CA ALA A 204 4.98 0.86 3.07
C ALA A 204 5.21 1.73 1.81
N ASP A 205 5.91 2.86 1.94
CA ASP A 205 6.31 3.79 0.89
C ASP A 205 7.66 3.46 0.23
N ASP A 206 8.45 2.56 0.84
CA ASP A 206 9.66 2.02 0.25
C ASP A 206 9.34 0.84 -0.67
N PHE A 207 9.84 0.85 -1.90
CA PHE A 207 9.67 -0.29 -2.80
C PHE A 207 10.85 -0.50 -3.74
N ARG A 208 11.00 -1.74 -4.17
CA ARG A 208 12.00 -2.17 -5.14
C ARG A 208 11.34 -2.87 -6.31
N ILE A 209 11.84 -2.58 -7.51
CA ILE A 209 11.44 -3.25 -8.75
C ILE A 209 12.65 -4.02 -9.26
N PHE A 210 12.44 -5.31 -9.53
CA PHE A 210 13.43 -6.25 -10.06
C PHE A 210 13.11 -6.55 -11.51
N CYS A 211 14.06 -6.37 -12.43
CA CYS A 211 13.90 -6.59 -13.87
C CYS A 211 15.20 -7.07 -14.56
#